data_2100c03231b34fac9b5de74c2e30ccc8
#
_entry.id   2100c03231b34fac9b5de74c2e30ccc8
#
_cell.length_a   1.000
_cell.length_b   1.000
_cell.length_c   1.000
_cell.angle_alpha   90.00
_cell.angle_beta   90.00
_cell.angle_gamma   90.00
#
_symmetry.space_group_name_H-M   'P 1'
#
loop_
_entity.id
_entity.type
_entity.pdbx_description
1 polymer ?
#
loop_
_entity_poly.entity_id
_entity_poly.type
_entity_poly.pdbx_seq_one_letter_code
_entity_poly.pdbx_strand_id
1 'polypeptide(L)'
;LLLPRAPVAGKRILLEYLTPLWKRMSFSQKTTARNLFRYKKRFFMTVLGVAGCTALLLIGFGIQDSLLPMLTKQTTELTHADLTISLSDEKALTMENGLADLLDSSSGITSWGRYYTKSVALYNTEGEKETVSLVAAADESQMTEYFTFRTRQGHKAIAFDDSSVILTEKTAEKLGIVQDILLEVN
;
A
#
# COMPACT_ATOMS: atom_id res chain seq x y z
N LEU A 1 62.73 -31.38 18.35
CA LEU A 1 61.85 -31.02 19.50
C LEU A 1 61.03 -29.77 19.13
N LEU A 2 59.81 -29.98 18.59
CA LEU A 2 58.83 -28.91 18.31
C LEU A 2 58.15 -28.54 19.62
N LEU A 3 58.66 -27.51 20.28
CA LEU A 3 57.99 -26.90 21.41
C LEU A 3 56.69 -26.23 20.93
N PRO A 4 55.53 -26.55 21.51
CA PRO A 4 54.27 -25.86 21.14
C PRO A 4 54.42 -24.35 21.44
N ARG A 5 54.04 -23.50 20.47
CA ARG A 5 54.05 -22.05 20.66
C ARG A 5 53.19 -21.69 21.88
N ALA A 6 53.76 -20.85 22.76
CA ALA A 6 53.01 -20.34 23.90
C ALA A 6 51.70 -19.67 23.47
N PRO A 7 50.59 -19.91 24.17
CA PRO A 7 49.31 -19.31 23.82
C PRO A 7 49.41 -17.78 23.91
N VAL A 8 49.13 -17.09 22.79
CA VAL A 8 49.14 -15.64 22.74
C VAL A 8 47.89 -15.13 23.46
N ALA A 9 48.09 -14.24 24.43
CA ALA A 9 46.99 -13.60 25.13
C ALA A 9 46.05 -12.88 24.15
N GLY A 10 44.75 -13.19 24.16
CA GLY A 10 43.77 -12.62 23.26
C GLY A 10 43.63 -11.10 23.46
N LYS A 11 43.41 -10.38 22.35
CA LYS A 11 43.14 -8.93 22.41
C LYS A 11 41.83 -8.66 23.16
N ARG A 12 41.77 -7.54 23.89
CA ARG A 12 40.55 -7.09 24.58
C ARG A 12 39.43 -6.90 23.56
N ILE A 13 38.22 -7.33 23.91
CA ILE A 13 37.02 -7.17 23.07
C ILE A 13 36.25 -5.91 23.44
N LEU A 14 35.50 -5.36 22.47
CA LEU A 14 34.73 -4.11 22.67
C LEU A 14 33.78 -4.20 23.87
N LEU A 15 33.23 -5.38 24.18
CA LEU A 15 32.34 -5.58 25.33
C LEU A 15 33.05 -5.35 26.68
N GLU A 16 34.37 -5.52 26.75
CA GLU A 16 35.15 -5.27 27.96
C GLU A 16 35.23 -3.79 28.31
N TYR A 17 35.03 -2.89 27.35
CA TYR A 17 34.95 -1.44 27.57
C TYR A 17 33.64 -1.03 28.26
N LEU A 18 32.57 -1.82 28.13
CA LEU A 18 31.30 -1.62 28.82
C LEU A 18 31.39 -2.23 30.24
N THR A 19 32.19 -1.60 31.09
CA THR A 19 32.48 -2.08 32.45
C THR A 19 31.27 -2.44 33.31
N PRO A 20 30.13 -1.71 33.32
CA PRO A 20 28.97 -2.08 34.12
C PRO A 20 28.33 -3.37 33.66
N LEU A 21 28.23 -3.59 32.34
CA LEU A 21 27.64 -4.78 31.74
C LEU A 21 28.57 -5.97 31.91
N TRP A 22 29.88 -5.78 31.71
CA TRP A 22 30.89 -6.84 31.86
C TRP A 22 30.98 -7.37 33.28
N LYS A 23 30.87 -6.51 34.29
CA LYS A 23 30.90 -6.96 35.72
C LYS A 23 29.70 -7.84 36.07
N ARG A 24 28.54 -7.60 35.45
CA ARG A 24 27.29 -8.33 35.72
C ARG A 24 27.19 -9.68 35.01
N MET A 25 28.04 -9.94 34.03
CA MET A 25 28.06 -11.19 33.26
C MET A 25 28.76 -12.33 34.05
N SER A 26 28.19 -13.55 33.95
CA SER A 26 28.78 -14.76 34.50
C SER A 26 30.06 -15.17 33.75
N PHE A 27 30.86 -16.04 34.31
CA PHE A 27 32.08 -16.55 33.69
C PHE A 27 31.78 -17.21 32.33
N SER A 28 30.74 -18.04 32.24
CA SER A 28 30.33 -18.69 31.01
C SER A 28 29.99 -17.69 29.92
N GLN A 29 29.24 -16.64 30.24
CA GLN A 29 28.86 -15.57 29.30
C GLN A 29 30.08 -14.79 28.80
N LYS A 30 31.04 -14.49 29.67
CA LYS A 30 32.31 -13.84 29.32
C LYS A 30 33.14 -14.68 28.36
N THR A 31 33.21 -16.00 28.59
CA THR A 31 33.94 -16.94 27.72
C THR A 31 33.27 -17.07 26.36
N THR A 32 31.94 -17.17 26.34
CA THR A 32 31.13 -17.19 25.09
C THR A 32 31.32 -15.92 24.28
N ALA A 33 31.25 -14.75 24.92
CA ALA A 33 31.50 -13.48 24.27
C ALA A 33 32.89 -13.40 23.64
N ARG A 34 33.94 -13.81 24.38
CA ARG A 34 35.30 -13.86 23.86
C ARG A 34 35.43 -14.77 22.64
N ASN A 35 34.82 -15.96 22.68
CA ASN A 35 34.83 -16.90 21.55
C ASN A 35 34.09 -16.34 20.34
N LEU A 36 32.95 -15.67 20.55
CA LEU A 36 32.15 -15.02 19.51
C LEU A 36 32.97 -13.96 18.76
N PHE A 37 33.65 -13.09 19.49
CA PHE A 37 34.48 -12.02 18.91
C PHE A 37 35.78 -12.56 18.29
N ARG A 38 36.26 -13.76 18.72
CA ARG A 38 37.37 -14.43 18.09
C ARG A 38 37.03 -14.92 16.68
N TYR A 39 35.83 -15.44 16.46
CA TYR A 39 35.37 -16.01 15.20
C TYR A 39 34.32 -15.13 14.48
N LYS A 40 34.59 -13.84 14.45
CA LYS A 40 33.67 -12.81 13.88
C LYS A 40 33.07 -13.21 12.54
N LYS A 41 33.88 -13.69 11.59
CA LYS A 41 33.41 -14.06 10.24
C LYS A 41 32.31 -15.13 10.29
N ARG A 42 32.52 -16.19 11.06
CA ARG A 42 31.52 -17.27 11.19
C ARG A 42 30.26 -16.79 11.90
N PHE A 43 30.40 -15.95 12.94
CA PHE A 43 29.28 -15.35 13.63
C PHE A 43 28.41 -14.48 12.69
N PHE A 44 29.05 -13.57 11.98
CA PHE A 44 28.31 -12.70 11.04
C PHE A 44 27.67 -13.49 9.90
N MET A 45 28.31 -14.51 9.36
CA MET A 45 27.68 -15.39 8.36
C MET A 45 26.41 -16.06 8.89
N THR A 46 26.46 -16.59 10.12
CA THR A 46 25.28 -17.24 10.72
C THR A 46 24.16 -16.22 10.97
N VAL A 47 24.50 -15.06 11.55
CA VAL A 47 23.52 -14.00 11.83
C VAL A 47 22.89 -13.49 10.55
N LEU A 48 23.68 -13.21 9.51
CA LEU A 48 23.16 -12.75 8.22
C LEU A 48 22.31 -13.81 7.54
N GLY A 49 22.68 -15.08 7.62
CA GLY A 49 21.88 -16.18 7.07
C GLY A 49 20.51 -16.27 7.75
N VAL A 50 20.45 -16.32 9.07
CA VAL A 50 19.20 -16.39 9.83
C VAL A 50 18.38 -15.13 9.64
N ALA A 51 19.01 -13.95 9.75
CA ALA A 51 18.33 -12.67 9.55
C ALA A 51 17.75 -12.53 8.14
N GLY A 52 18.50 -12.96 7.11
CA GLY A 52 18.05 -12.95 5.73
C GLY A 52 16.81 -13.84 5.51
N CYS A 53 16.85 -15.07 6.00
CA CYS A 53 15.70 -15.98 5.92
C CYS A 53 14.47 -15.41 6.65
N THR A 54 14.66 -14.88 7.87
CA THR A 54 13.57 -14.27 8.64
C THR A 54 13.01 -13.04 7.95
N ALA A 55 13.87 -12.20 7.38
CA ALA A 55 13.45 -11.02 6.64
C ALA A 55 12.59 -11.38 5.41
N LEU A 56 12.99 -12.41 4.65
CA LEU A 56 12.20 -12.90 3.51
C LEU A 56 10.82 -13.40 3.92
N LEU A 57 10.74 -14.15 5.03
CA LEU A 57 9.46 -14.61 5.57
C LEU A 57 8.58 -13.43 6.00
N LEU A 58 9.14 -12.46 6.71
CA LEU A 58 8.41 -11.25 7.14
C LEU A 58 7.92 -10.42 5.96
N ILE A 59 8.74 -10.27 4.91
CA ILE A 59 8.34 -9.57 3.69
C ILE A 59 7.20 -10.33 3.00
N GLY A 60 7.31 -11.64 2.84
CA GLY A 60 6.28 -12.47 2.20
C GLY A 60 4.92 -12.36 2.90
N PHE A 61 4.88 -12.57 4.20
CA PHE A 61 3.66 -12.45 5.00
C PHE A 61 3.16 -11.01 5.11
N GLY A 62 4.06 -10.03 5.23
CA GLY A 62 3.70 -8.62 5.30
C GLY A 62 3.05 -8.11 4.01
N ILE A 63 3.52 -8.56 2.86
CA ILE A 63 2.87 -8.25 1.56
C ILE A 63 1.48 -8.87 1.51
N GLN A 64 1.35 -10.14 1.88
CA GLN A 64 0.06 -10.83 1.90
C GLN A 64 -0.95 -10.12 2.82
N ASP A 65 -0.56 -9.80 4.05
CA ASP A 65 -1.40 -9.12 5.03
C ASP A 65 -1.77 -7.69 4.62
N SER A 66 -0.97 -7.05 3.77
CA SER A 66 -1.25 -5.70 3.28
C SER A 66 -2.16 -5.71 2.05
N LEU A 67 -1.95 -6.64 1.12
CA LEU A 67 -2.69 -6.67 -0.15
C LEU A 67 -4.11 -7.19 0.00
N LEU A 68 -4.33 -8.26 0.77
CA LEU A 68 -5.65 -8.85 0.92
C LEU A 68 -6.68 -7.88 1.55
N PRO A 69 -6.39 -7.19 2.66
CA PRO A 69 -7.31 -6.22 3.22
C PRO A 69 -7.53 -5.01 2.30
N MET A 70 -6.52 -4.60 1.52
CA MET A 70 -6.67 -3.50 0.57
C MET A 70 -7.68 -3.85 -0.53
N LEU A 71 -7.54 -5.02 -1.15
CA LEU A 71 -8.47 -5.51 -2.17
C LEU A 71 -9.88 -5.66 -1.59
N THR A 72 -10.02 -6.30 -0.45
CA THR A 72 -11.32 -6.50 0.20
C THR A 72 -12.00 -5.18 0.51
N LYS A 73 -11.28 -4.21 1.08
CA LYS A 73 -11.85 -2.88 1.36
C LYS A 73 -12.28 -2.14 0.11
N GLN A 74 -11.52 -2.27 -0.97
CA GLN A 74 -11.86 -1.61 -2.24
C GLN A 74 -13.14 -2.18 -2.85
N THR A 75 -13.31 -3.49 -2.82
CA THR A 75 -14.45 -4.18 -3.46
C THR A 75 -15.69 -4.28 -2.59
N THR A 76 -15.57 -4.20 -1.25
CA THR A 76 -16.71 -4.33 -0.34
C THR A 76 -17.11 -3.03 0.35
N GLU A 77 -16.16 -2.11 0.57
CA GLU A 77 -16.42 -0.90 1.34
C GLU A 77 -16.46 0.37 0.48
N LEU A 78 -15.76 0.41 -0.64
CA LEU A 78 -15.64 1.61 -1.48
C LEU A 78 -16.39 1.49 -2.80
N THR A 79 -16.43 0.29 -3.40
CA THR A 79 -17.12 0.02 -4.66
C THR A 79 -18.14 -1.08 -4.42
N HIS A 80 -19.39 -0.82 -4.74
CA HIS A 80 -20.51 -1.74 -4.50
C HIS A 80 -21.00 -2.41 -5.78
N ALA A 81 -20.12 -2.62 -6.76
CA ALA A 81 -20.44 -3.28 -8.01
C ALA A 81 -19.81 -4.68 -8.06
N ASP A 82 -20.63 -5.69 -8.31
CA ASP A 82 -20.18 -7.08 -8.47
C ASP A 82 -19.45 -7.29 -9.80
N LEU A 83 -19.80 -6.52 -10.83
CA LEU A 83 -19.22 -6.60 -12.17
C LEU A 83 -19.10 -5.21 -12.80
N THR A 84 -17.96 -4.95 -13.42
CA THR A 84 -17.74 -3.75 -14.23
C THR A 84 -17.43 -4.16 -15.67
N ILE A 85 -18.20 -3.63 -16.61
CA ILE A 85 -18.04 -3.89 -18.05
C ILE A 85 -17.50 -2.63 -18.71
N SER A 86 -16.36 -2.71 -19.37
CA SER A 86 -15.80 -1.60 -20.15
C SER A 86 -16.26 -1.68 -21.59
N LEU A 87 -16.90 -0.64 -22.07
CA LEU A 87 -17.34 -0.52 -23.46
C LEU A 87 -16.37 0.37 -24.24
N SER A 88 -16.02 -0.07 -25.44
CA SER A 88 -15.20 0.74 -26.37
C SER A 88 -16.05 1.73 -27.16
N ASP A 89 -17.35 1.46 -27.32
CA ASP A 89 -18.30 2.30 -28.05
C ASP A 89 -19.58 2.45 -27.23
N GLU A 90 -19.99 3.68 -26.98
CA GLU A 90 -21.22 4.01 -26.26
C GLU A 90 -22.47 3.50 -26.99
N LYS A 91 -22.44 3.43 -28.33
CA LYS A 91 -23.53 2.90 -29.14
C LYS A 91 -23.90 1.45 -28.78
N ALA A 92 -22.92 0.64 -28.32
CA ALA A 92 -23.18 -0.72 -27.91
C ALA A 92 -24.15 -0.83 -26.72
N LEU A 93 -24.29 0.23 -25.92
CA LEU A 93 -25.23 0.27 -24.81
C LEU A 93 -26.67 0.53 -25.27
N THR A 94 -26.84 1.41 -26.23
CA THR A 94 -28.16 1.97 -26.65
C THR A 94 -28.69 1.42 -27.96
N MET A 95 -28.03 0.44 -28.58
CA MET A 95 -28.54 -0.24 -29.78
C MET A 95 -29.78 -1.07 -29.44
N GLU A 96 -30.70 -1.17 -30.42
CA GLU A 96 -31.81 -2.12 -30.36
C GLU A 96 -31.28 -3.55 -30.09
N ASN A 97 -31.78 -4.24 -29.06
CA ASN A 97 -31.20 -5.47 -28.51
C ASN A 97 -29.74 -5.31 -28.00
N GLY A 98 -29.38 -4.11 -27.58
CA GLY A 98 -28.08 -3.79 -27.03
C GLY A 98 -27.87 -4.28 -25.62
N LEU A 99 -26.77 -3.88 -25.02
CA LEU A 99 -26.41 -4.31 -23.67
C LEU A 99 -27.43 -3.86 -22.62
N ALA A 100 -28.03 -2.68 -22.77
CA ALA A 100 -29.05 -2.19 -21.84
C ALA A 100 -30.26 -3.11 -21.78
N ASP A 101 -30.80 -3.51 -22.96
CA ASP A 101 -31.94 -4.44 -23.05
C ASP A 101 -31.63 -5.81 -22.45
N LEU A 102 -30.41 -6.29 -22.61
CA LEU A 102 -29.92 -7.52 -22.01
C LEU A 102 -29.84 -7.43 -20.47
N LEU A 103 -29.34 -6.30 -19.97
CA LEU A 103 -29.21 -6.06 -18.52
C LEU A 103 -30.59 -5.98 -17.86
N ASP A 104 -31.53 -5.26 -18.49
CA ASP A 104 -32.92 -5.10 -18.00
C ASP A 104 -33.74 -6.40 -18.05
N SER A 105 -33.48 -7.25 -19.05
CA SER A 105 -34.19 -8.52 -19.21
C SER A 105 -33.63 -9.66 -18.37
N SER A 106 -32.43 -9.51 -17.81
CA SER A 106 -31.73 -10.56 -17.07
C SER A 106 -32.22 -10.65 -15.64
N SER A 107 -32.81 -11.77 -15.26
CA SER A 107 -33.32 -12.02 -13.90
C SER A 107 -32.24 -12.09 -12.82
N GLY A 108 -30.98 -12.21 -13.19
CA GLY A 108 -29.84 -12.25 -12.27
C GLY A 108 -29.21 -10.89 -11.96
N ILE A 109 -29.68 -9.82 -12.59
CA ILE A 109 -29.16 -8.46 -12.38
C ILE A 109 -30.19 -7.67 -11.58
N THR A 110 -29.76 -7.16 -10.43
CA THR A 110 -30.64 -6.41 -9.51
C THR A 110 -30.71 -4.93 -9.89
N SER A 111 -29.55 -4.34 -10.18
CA SER A 111 -29.43 -2.97 -10.65
C SER A 111 -28.20 -2.82 -11.53
N TRP A 112 -28.20 -1.85 -12.39
CA TRP A 112 -27.02 -1.48 -13.16
C TRP A 112 -26.97 0.04 -13.35
N GLY A 113 -25.76 0.56 -13.45
CA GLY A 113 -25.52 1.97 -13.69
C GLY A 113 -24.37 2.17 -14.68
N ARG A 114 -24.24 3.37 -15.19
CA ARG A 114 -23.18 3.73 -16.12
C ARG A 114 -22.39 4.91 -15.64
N TYR A 115 -21.09 4.86 -15.86
CA TYR A 115 -20.21 5.99 -15.63
C TYR A 115 -19.16 6.07 -16.72
N TYR A 116 -18.65 7.29 -16.95
CA TYR A 116 -17.56 7.53 -17.88
C TYR A 116 -16.26 7.55 -17.13
N THR A 117 -15.26 6.94 -17.73
CA THR A 117 -13.88 7.00 -17.22
C THR A 117 -12.98 7.57 -18.30
N LYS A 118 -12.26 8.62 -17.97
CA LYS A 118 -11.31 9.27 -18.89
C LYS A 118 -10.03 9.63 -18.15
N SER A 119 -8.88 9.33 -18.74
CA SER A 119 -7.62 9.85 -18.23
C SER A 119 -7.48 11.32 -18.59
N VAL A 120 -7.36 12.17 -17.59
CA VAL A 120 -7.16 13.61 -17.74
C VAL A 120 -5.85 14.04 -17.09
N ALA A 121 -5.29 15.11 -17.62
CA ALA A 121 -4.11 15.73 -17.04
C ALA A 121 -4.52 16.92 -16.19
N LEU A 122 -4.17 16.92 -14.93
CA LEU A 122 -4.29 18.06 -14.04
C LEU A 122 -2.92 18.71 -13.88
N TYR A 123 -2.88 20.01 -13.73
CA TYR A 123 -1.67 20.78 -13.55
C TYR A 123 -1.72 21.51 -12.20
N ASN A 124 -0.64 21.46 -11.46
CA ASN A 124 -0.51 22.27 -10.26
C ASN A 124 -0.12 23.72 -10.60
N THR A 125 -0.08 24.57 -9.61
CA THR A 125 0.32 25.99 -9.76
C THR A 125 1.75 26.19 -10.26
N GLU A 126 2.59 25.16 -10.14
CA GLU A 126 3.99 25.15 -10.61
C GLU A 126 4.13 24.60 -12.03
N GLY A 127 3.01 24.18 -12.66
CA GLY A 127 2.97 23.60 -13.99
C GLY A 127 3.35 22.11 -14.06
N GLU A 128 3.45 21.44 -12.93
CA GLU A 128 3.69 19.99 -12.91
C GLU A 128 2.41 19.23 -13.27
N LYS A 129 2.57 18.24 -14.14
CA LYS A 129 1.48 17.42 -14.67
C LYS A 129 1.24 16.18 -13.84
N GLU A 130 0.02 15.97 -13.37
CA GLU A 130 -0.43 14.72 -12.78
C GLU A 130 -1.55 14.12 -13.65
N THR A 131 -1.41 12.85 -14.03
CA THR A 131 -2.42 12.13 -14.81
C THR A 131 -3.34 11.37 -13.86
N VAL A 132 -4.62 11.66 -13.91
CA VAL A 132 -5.65 11.03 -13.06
C VAL A 132 -6.75 10.43 -13.91
N SER A 133 -7.45 9.43 -13.36
CA SER A 133 -8.67 8.91 -13.96
C SER A 133 -9.85 9.72 -13.44
N LEU A 134 -10.48 10.49 -14.32
CA LEU A 134 -11.75 11.13 -14.05
C LEU A 134 -12.86 10.10 -14.18
N VAL A 135 -13.70 9.98 -13.18
CA VAL A 135 -14.93 9.18 -13.20
C VAL A 135 -16.12 10.12 -13.09
N ALA A 136 -17.05 10.02 -14.01
CA ALA A 136 -18.24 10.85 -14.04
C ALA A 136 -19.48 10.01 -14.38
N ALA A 137 -20.55 10.17 -13.64
CA ALA A 137 -21.85 9.60 -13.96
C ALA A 137 -22.81 10.68 -14.44
N ALA A 138 -23.88 10.27 -15.08
CA ALA A 138 -24.92 11.19 -15.53
C ALA A 138 -25.83 11.68 -14.40
N ASP A 139 -25.81 10.99 -13.26
CA ASP A 139 -26.69 11.22 -12.12
C ASP A 139 -25.92 10.99 -10.81
N GLU A 140 -26.09 11.90 -9.86
CA GLU A 140 -25.52 11.82 -8.50
C GLU A 140 -25.88 10.52 -7.80
N SER A 141 -27.15 10.09 -7.92
CA SER A 141 -27.64 8.87 -7.27
C SER A 141 -26.86 7.63 -7.69
N GLN A 142 -26.47 7.52 -8.95
CA GLN A 142 -25.66 6.41 -9.45
C GLN A 142 -24.25 6.41 -8.86
N MET A 143 -23.65 7.59 -8.70
CA MET A 143 -22.32 7.66 -8.07
C MET A 143 -22.36 7.23 -6.62
N THR A 144 -23.34 7.66 -5.84
CA THR A 144 -23.47 7.34 -4.41
C THR A 144 -23.96 5.91 -4.18
N GLU A 145 -24.68 5.29 -5.13
CA GLU A 145 -25.06 3.88 -5.07
C GLU A 145 -23.85 2.94 -5.23
N TYR A 146 -22.97 3.24 -6.20
CA TYR A 146 -21.86 2.34 -6.52
C TYR A 146 -20.53 2.72 -5.86
N PHE A 147 -20.40 3.95 -5.32
CA PHE A 147 -19.17 4.41 -4.67
C PHE A 147 -19.45 5.02 -3.29
N THR A 148 -18.68 4.60 -2.30
CA THR A 148 -18.71 5.21 -0.97
C THR A 148 -17.63 6.29 -0.88
N PHE A 149 -18.04 7.54 -0.72
CA PHE A 149 -17.14 8.66 -0.49
C PHE A 149 -16.97 8.93 0.99
N ARG A 150 -15.77 8.73 1.49
CA ARG A 150 -15.44 8.95 2.90
C ARG A 150 -14.01 9.42 3.10
N THR A 151 -13.76 10.12 4.20
CA THR A 151 -12.41 10.49 4.58
C THR A 151 -11.60 9.26 4.99
N ARG A 152 -10.30 9.26 4.69
CA ARG A 152 -9.38 8.18 5.08
C ARG A 152 -9.29 8.01 6.59
N GLN A 153 -9.21 9.13 7.32
CA GLN A 153 -9.18 9.14 8.79
C GLN A 153 -10.56 9.48 9.33
N GLY A 154 -11.04 8.64 10.25
CA GLY A 154 -12.34 8.82 10.89
C GLY A 154 -13.54 8.36 10.07
N HIS A 155 -13.36 7.94 8.82
CA HIS A 155 -14.38 7.36 7.92
C HIS A 155 -15.68 8.20 7.85
N LYS A 156 -15.55 9.53 7.92
CA LYS A 156 -16.69 10.42 7.79
C LYS A 156 -17.16 10.44 6.34
N ALA A 157 -18.46 10.31 6.13
CA ALA A 157 -19.04 10.43 4.79
C ALA A 157 -18.76 11.83 4.22
N ILE A 158 -18.44 11.86 2.94
CA ILE A 158 -18.28 13.09 2.16
C ILE A 158 -19.54 13.25 1.33
N ALA A 159 -20.22 14.39 1.44
CA ALA A 159 -21.35 14.70 0.61
C ALA A 159 -20.86 14.89 -0.84
N PHE A 160 -21.61 14.33 -1.77
CA PHE A 160 -21.40 14.47 -3.20
C PHE A 160 -22.66 15.02 -3.82
N ASP A 161 -22.55 16.05 -4.62
CA ASP A 161 -23.64 16.67 -5.37
C ASP A 161 -23.19 16.99 -6.81
N ASP A 162 -24.12 17.39 -7.65
CA ASP A 162 -23.89 17.67 -9.07
C ASP A 162 -22.86 18.79 -9.34
N SER A 163 -22.55 19.59 -8.33
CA SER A 163 -21.58 20.70 -8.40
C SER A 163 -20.24 20.38 -7.78
N SER A 164 -20.10 19.21 -7.14
CA SER A 164 -18.89 18.85 -6.42
C SER A 164 -17.95 17.95 -7.21
N VAL A 165 -16.66 18.12 -6.98
CA VAL A 165 -15.59 17.24 -7.47
C VAL A 165 -14.85 16.66 -6.30
N ILE A 166 -14.80 15.33 -6.22
CA ILE A 166 -14.06 14.63 -5.18
C ILE A 166 -12.70 14.19 -5.71
N LEU A 167 -11.63 14.61 -5.05
CA LEU A 167 -10.26 14.20 -5.34
C LEU A 167 -9.76 13.24 -4.26
N THR A 168 -8.89 12.31 -4.68
CA THR A 168 -8.17 11.52 -3.69
C THR A 168 -7.20 12.41 -2.91
N GLU A 169 -7.03 12.14 -1.61
CA GLU A 169 -6.10 12.86 -0.72
C GLU A 169 -4.70 13.03 -1.35
N LYS A 170 -4.19 11.96 -1.95
CA LYS A 170 -2.87 11.96 -2.60
C LYS A 170 -2.80 12.85 -3.83
N THR A 171 -3.87 12.90 -4.62
CA THR A 171 -3.94 13.79 -5.80
C THR A 171 -4.02 15.24 -5.36
N ALA A 172 -4.84 15.54 -4.36
CA ALA A 172 -4.95 16.88 -3.80
C ALA A 172 -3.61 17.38 -3.23
N GLU A 173 -2.90 16.53 -2.49
CA GLU A 173 -1.57 16.83 -1.94
C GLU A 173 -0.54 17.16 -3.04
N LYS A 174 -0.49 16.34 -4.10
CA LYS A 174 0.43 16.57 -5.23
C LYS A 174 0.12 17.84 -6.02
N LEU A 175 -1.15 18.18 -6.14
CA LEU A 175 -1.59 19.39 -6.83
C LEU A 175 -1.54 20.64 -5.95
N GLY A 176 -1.22 20.49 -4.64
CA GLY A 176 -1.24 21.60 -3.69
C GLY A 176 -2.64 22.16 -3.44
N ILE A 177 -3.68 21.35 -3.65
CA ILE A 177 -5.08 21.73 -3.48
C ILE A 177 -5.47 21.55 -2.03
N VAL A 178 -5.98 22.62 -1.42
CA VAL A 178 -6.61 22.59 -0.11
C VAL A 178 -8.13 22.46 -0.31
N GLN A 179 -8.83 21.85 0.61
CA GLN A 179 -10.27 21.66 0.60
C GLN A 179 -11.02 22.95 0.16
N ASP A 180 -12.06 22.80 -0.64
CA ASP A 180 -12.94 23.88 -1.16
C ASP A 180 -12.35 24.79 -2.27
N ILE A 181 -11.40 24.31 -3.04
CA ILE A 181 -10.94 25.01 -4.25
C ILE A 181 -11.68 24.47 -5.47
N LEU A 182 -12.33 25.38 -6.24
CA LEU A 182 -12.91 25.07 -7.54
C LEU A 182 -11.82 24.69 -8.54
N LEU A 183 -11.94 23.52 -9.15
CA LEU A 183 -11.04 23.06 -10.20
C LEU A 183 -11.66 23.38 -11.57
N GLU A 184 -10.97 24.16 -12.41
CA GLU A 184 -11.28 24.22 -13.83
C GLU A 184 -10.70 22.98 -14.53
N VAL A 185 -11.57 22.19 -15.14
CA VAL A 185 -11.19 21.07 -16.00
C VAL A 185 -11.25 21.53 -17.43
N ASN A 186 -10.11 21.61 -18.09
CA ASN A 186 -9.98 22.00 -19.50
C ASN A 186 -10.03 20.79 -20.42
#